data_373b1cad8cdab0b9daa4f5f1c127acdd
#
_entry.id   373b1cad8cdab0b9daa4f5f1c127acdd
#
_cell.length_a   1.000
_cell.length_b   1.000
_cell.length_c   1.000
_cell.angle_alpha   90.00
_cell.angle_beta   90.00
_cell.angle_gamma   90.00
#
_symmetry.space_group_name_H-M   'P 1'
#
loop_
_entity.id
_entity.type
_entity.pdbx_description
1 polymer ?
#
loop_
_entity_poly.entity_id
_entity_poly.type
_entity_poly.pdbx_seq_one_letter_code
_entity_poly.pdbx_strand_id
1 'polypeptide(L)'
;MDLETLRARREAVLSLCARHGAVRVRVFGSVARGEAREDSDLDLLVAFEEGRTLLDHARLKLALEGLLGVRVDIVSERGLAPRLREQVLREASGYPGGHCPY
;
A
#
# COMPACT_ATOMS: atom_id res chain seq x y z
N MET A 1 4.54 9.20 8.12
CA MET A 1 3.79 9.34 6.84
C MET A 1 2.35 9.71 7.13
N ASP A 2 1.86 10.78 6.56
CA ASP A 2 0.46 11.20 6.70
C ASP A 2 -0.25 11.14 5.34
N LEU A 3 -1.56 11.30 5.36
CA LEU A 3 -2.37 11.20 4.14
C LEU A 3 -2.04 12.29 3.12
N GLU A 4 -1.70 13.48 3.59
CA GLU A 4 -1.36 14.60 2.72
C GLU A 4 -0.07 14.34 1.94
N THR A 5 0.97 13.87 2.62
CA THR A 5 2.24 13.50 1.99
C THR A 5 2.04 12.35 1.02
N LEU A 6 1.24 11.36 1.42
CA LEU A 6 0.95 10.21 0.57
C LEU A 6 0.19 10.62 -0.69
N ARG A 7 -0.74 11.56 -0.58
CA ARG A 7 -1.46 12.13 -1.72
C ARG A 7 -0.51 12.83 -2.68
N ALA A 8 0.44 13.60 -2.14
CA ALA A 8 1.43 14.30 -2.95
C ALA A 8 2.34 13.35 -3.71
N ARG A 9 2.56 12.15 -3.19
CA ARG A 9 3.42 11.13 -3.80
C ARG A 9 2.64 10.08 -4.60
N ARG A 10 1.35 10.31 -4.81
CA ARG A 10 0.46 9.32 -5.43
C ARG A 10 1.00 8.74 -6.74
N GLU A 11 1.36 9.60 -7.68
CA GLU A 11 1.83 9.15 -8.99
C GLU A 11 3.11 8.31 -8.91
N ALA A 12 4.06 8.75 -8.08
CA ALA A 12 5.31 8.02 -7.90
C ALA A 12 5.08 6.65 -7.28
N VAL A 13 4.25 6.59 -6.25
CA VAL A 13 3.93 5.33 -5.56
C VAL A 13 3.21 4.36 -6.48
N LEU A 14 2.17 4.83 -7.17
CA LEU A 14 1.39 3.97 -8.06
C LEU A 14 2.19 3.51 -9.27
N SER A 15 3.09 4.35 -9.76
CA SER A 15 3.99 3.98 -10.85
C SER A 15 4.93 2.84 -10.43
N LEU A 16 5.51 2.94 -9.23
CA LEU A 16 6.33 1.85 -8.69
C LEU A 16 5.52 0.57 -8.48
N CYS A 17 4.32 0.69 -7.94
CA CYS A 17 3.44 -0.45 -7.74
C CYS A 17 3.14 -1.16 -9.06
N ALA A 18 2.81 -0.40 -10.09
CA ALA A 18 2.52 -0.96 -11.40
C ALA A 18 3.73 -1.69 -11.99
N ARG A 19 4.93 -1.16 -11.82
CA ARG A 19 6.16 -1.81 -12.27
C ARG A 19 6.39 -3.16 -11.64
N HIS A 20 5.94 -3.34 -10.41
CA HIS A 20 6.13 -4.58 -9.67
C HIS A 20 4.89 -5.50 -9.71
N GLY A 21 3.96 -5.21 -10.61
CA GLY A 21 2.83 -6.09 -10.86
C GLY A 21 1.64 -5.89 -9.94
N ALA A 22 1.58 -4.77 -9.22
CA ALA A 22 0.43 -4.45 -8.39
C ALA A 22 -0.71 -3.94 -9.27
N VAL A 23 -1.88 -4.57 -9.15
CA VAL A 23 -3.07 -4.17 -9.91
C VAL A 23 -4.05 -3.38 -9.07
N ARG A 24 -3.88 -3.39 -7.75
CA ARG A 24 -4.69 -2.61 -6.82
C ARG A 24 -3.87 -2.28 -5.59
N VAL A 25 -3.97 -1.05 -5.13
CA VAL A 25 -3.26 -0.59 -3.94
C VAL A 25 -4.24 0.16 -3.04
N ARG A 26 -4.32 -0.26 -1.79
CA ARG A 26 -5.14 0.41 -0.78
C ARG A 26 -4.30 0.73 0.44
N VAL A 27 -4.65 1.79 1.13
CA VAL A 27 -3.98 2.19 2.37
C VAL A 27 -4.83 1.72 3.55
N PHE A 28 -4.18 1.15 4.55
CA PHE A 28 -4.86 0.78 5.78
C PHE A 28 -4.00 1.13 7.00
N GLY A 29 -4.45 0.77 8.19
CA GLY A 29 -3.73 1.07 9.42
C GLY A 29 -3.85 2.53 9.84
N SER A 30 -2.84 3.03 10.56
CA SER A 30 -2.87 4.36 11.16
C SER A 30 -2.97 5.48 10.12
N VAL A 31 -2.32 5.33 8.97
CA VAL A 31 -2.39 6.34 7.91
C VAL A 31 -3.81 6.47 7.38
N ALA A 32 -4.48 5.34 7.12
CA ALA A 32 -5.86 5.35 6.61
C ALA A 32 -6.84 5.95 7.62
N ARG A 33 -6.58 5.76 8.92
CA ARG A 33 -7.43 6.33 9.97
C ARG A 33 -7.14 7.79 10.27
N GLY A 34 -6.12 8.38 9.66
CA GLY A 34 -5.72 9.75 9.93
C GLY A 34 -5.00 9.93 11.27
N GLU A 35 -4.51 8.85 11.86
CA GLU A 35 -3.81 8.85 13.15
C GLU A 35 -2.29 8.83 12.99
N ALA A 36 -1.79 8.76 11.76
CA ALA A 36 -0.37 8.64 11.50
C ALA A 36 0.39 9.92 11.82
N ARG A 37 1.62 9.74 12.33
CA ARG A 37 2.58 10.81 12.54
C ARG A 37 3.62 10.77 11.42
N GLU A 38 4.51 11.74 11.38
CA GLU A 38 5.56 11.81 10.35
C GLU A 38 6.41 10.55 10.25
N ASP A 39 6.69 9.91 11.37
CA ASP A 39 7.52 8.71 11.46
C ASP A 39 6.71 7.41 11.46
N SER A 40 5.40 7.47 11.26
CA SER A 40 4.56 6.28 11.23
C SER A 40 4.84 5.42 10.01
N ASP A 41 4.77 4.11 10.21
CA ASP A 41 4.90 3.15 9.11
C ASP A 41 3.70 3.27 8.17
N LEU A 42 3.92 2.98 6.92
CA LEU A 42 2.84 2.95 5.92
C LEU A 42 2.41 1.50 5.70
N ASP A 43 1.12 1.24 5.88
CA ASP A 43 0.54 -0.07 5.65
C ASP A 43 -0.26 -0.07 4.36
N LEU A 44 0.12 -0.93 3.43
CA LEU A 44 -0.54 -1.06 2.13
C LEU A 44 -1.11 -2.45 1.94
N LEU A 45 -2.34 -2.50 1.46
CA LEU A 45 -2.97 -3.72 1.00
C LEU A 45 -2.87 -3.72 -0.53
N VAL A 46 -2.17 -4.72 -1.07
CA VAL A 46 -1.84 -4.75 -2.49
C VAL A 46 -2.34 -6.05 -3.12
N ALA A 47 -3.00 -5.91 -4.25
CA ALA A 47 -3.35 -7.05 -5.09
C ALA A 47 -2.32 -7.12 -6.22
N PHE A 48 -1.60 -8.24 -6.31
CA PHE A 48 -0.65 -8.47 -7.39
C PHE A 48 -1.29 -9.27 -8.51
N GLU A 49 -0.82 -9.05 -9.74
CA GLU A 49 -1.27 -9.85 -10.88
C GLU A 49 -0.77 -11.28 -10.75
N GLU A 50 -1.41 -12.20 -11.46
CA GLU A 50 -0.99 -13.60 -11.48
C GLU A 50 0.45 -13.74 -11.96
N GLY A 51 1.15 -14.72 -11.39
CA GLY A 51 2.53 -14.99 -11.76
C GLY A 51 3.56 -14.18 -10.99
N ARG A 52 3.14 -13.22 -10.17
CA ARG A 52 4.07 -12.48 -9.32
C ARG A 52 4.43 -13.29 -8.09
N THR A 53 5.68 -13.14 -7.65
CA THR A 53 6.25 -13.93 -6.56
C THR A 53 6.50 -13.06 -5.33
N LEU A 54 6.93 -13.71 -4.24
CA LEU A 54 7.38 -12.99 -3.05
C LEU A 54 8.55 -12.06 -3.33
N LEU A 55 9.34 -12.35 -4.35
CA LEU A 55 10.43 -11.48 -4.74
C LEU A 55 9.93 -10.14 -5.25
N ASP A 56 8.86 -10.13 -6.04
CA ASP A 56 8.23 -8.90 -6.50
C ASP A 56 7.70 -8.09 -5.33
N HIS A 57 7.09 -8.76 -4.35
CA HIS A 57 6.60 -8.16 -3.12
C HIS A 57 7.75 -7.47 -2.36
N ALA A 58 8.85 -8.18 -2.15
CA ALA A 58 10.00 -7.64 -1.43
C ALA A 58 10.65 -6.46 -2.15
N ARG A 59 10.75 -6.54 -3.47
CA ARG A 59 11.30 -5.47 -4.28
C ARG A 59 10.44 -4.21 -4.22
N LEU A 60 9.13 -4.37 -4.27
CA LEU A 60 8.21 -3.24 -4.15
C LEU A 60 8.33 -2.57 -2.79
N LYS A 61 8.39 -3.37 -1.72
CA LYS A 61 8.58 -2.85 -0.37
C LYS A 61 9.83 -1.98 -0.29
N LEU A 62 10.97 -2.50 -0.74
CA LEU A 62 12.23 -1.77 -0.68
C LEU A 62 12.21 -0.51 -1.54
N ALA A 63 11.60 -0.58 -2.72
CA ALA A 63 11.49 0.57 -3.61
C ALA A 63 10.66 1.68 -2.99
N LEU A 64 9.54 1.34 -2.36
CA LEU A 64 8.68 2.31 -1.69
C LEU A 64 9.35 2.91 -0.46
N GLU A 65 10.05 2.10 0.32
CA GLU A 65 10.80 2.61 1.47
C GLU A 65 11.87 3.61 1.04
N GLY A 66 12.56 3.33 -0.06
CA GLY A 66 13.54 4.25 -0.62
C GLY A 66 12.92 5.55 -1.14
N LEU A 67 11.74 5.46 -1.73
CA LEU A 67 11.04 6.64 -2.23
C LEU A 67 10.48 7.51 -1.12
N LEU A 68 9.86 6.89 -0.12
CA LEU A 68 9.10 7.59 0.91
C LEU A 68 9.90 7.91 2.17
N GLY A 69 11.00 7.21 2.39
CA GLY A 69 11.83 7.42 3.56
C GLY A 69 11.23 6.92 4.87
N VAL A 70 10.22 6.07 4.82
CA VAL A 70 9.57 5.45 5.98
C VAL A 70 9.44 3.96 5.76
N ARG A 71 9.20 3.21 6.82
CA ARG A 71 8.91 1.79 6.70
C ARG A 71 7.59 1.58 5.96
N VAL A 72 7.58 0.61 5.08
CA VAL A 72 6.38 0.24 4.33
C VAL A 72 6.10 -1.23 4.55
N ASP A 73 4.91 -1.52 5.08
CA ASP A 73 4.44 -2.89 5.21
C ASP A 73 3.46 -3.17 4.08
N ILE A 74 3.73 -4.21 3.31
CA ILE A 74 2.88 -4.61 2.21
C ILE A 74 2.22 -5.93 2.56
N VAL A 75 0.89 -5.94 2.51
CA VAL A 75 0.09 -7.14 2.72
C VAL A 75 -0.59 -7.49 1.40
N SER A 76 -0.38 -8.71 0.94
CA SER A 76 -1.03 -9.21 -0.27
C SER A 76 -2.46 -9.63 0.04
N GLU A 77 -3.42 -9.20 -0.78
CA GLU A 77 -4.81 -9.61 -0.61
C GLU A 77 -4.97 -11.13 -0.64
N ARG A 78 -4.17 -11.82 -1.45
CA ARG A 78 -4.23 -13.29 -1.57
C ARG A 78 -3.68 -14.01 -0.34
N GLY A 79 -2.76 -13.37 0.37
CA GLY A 79 -2.12 -13.96 1.55
C GLY A 79 -2.90 -13.81 2.84
N LEU A 80 -4.03 -13.08 2.82
CA LEU A 80 -4.81 -12.85 4.02
C LEU A 80 -5.72 -14.03 4.35
N ALA A 81 -5.71 -14.43 5.63
CA ALA A 81 -6.71 -15.36 6.12
C ALA A 81 -8.11 -14.73 5.98
N PRO A 82 -9.17 -15.54 5.72
CA PRO A 82 -10.50 -14.97 5.48
C PRO A 82 -11.00 -14.02 6.56
N ARG A 83 -10.73 -14.31 7.83
CA ARG A 83 -11.13 -13.43 8.95
C ARG A 83 -10.39 -12.10 8.95
N LEU A 84 -9.09 -12.15 8.72
CA LEU A 84 -8.26 -10.95 8.67
C LEU A 84 -8.54 -10.14 7.42
N ARG A 85 -8.81 -10.81 6.32
CA ARG A 85 -9.15 -10.16 5.06
C ARG A 85 -10.35 -9.26 5.19
N GLU A 86 -11.42 -9.75 5.82
CA GLU A 86 -12.63 -8.97 6.03
C GLU A 86 -12.36 -7.73 6.87
N GLN A 87 -11.62 -7.87 7.98
CA GLN A 87 -11.28 -6.77 8.85
C GLN A 87 -10.40 -5.74 8.14
N VAL A 88 -9.36 -6.20 7.43
CA VAL A 88 -8.45 -5.31 6.72
C VAL A 88 -9.18 -4.57 5.61
N LEU A 89 -10.08 -5.23 4.88
CA LEU A 89 -10.85 -4.60 3.81
C LEU A 89 -11.81 -3.54 4.34
N ARG A 90 -12.34 -3.71 5.55
CA ARG A 90 -13.17 -2.67 6.18
C ARG A 90 -12.36 -1.42 6.52
N GLU A 91 -11.13 -1.60 6.98
CA GLU A 91 -10.25 -0.50 7.34
C GLU A 91 -9.56 0.14 6.14
N ALA A 92 -9.36 -0.63 5.08
CA ALA A 92 -8.62 -0.17 3.92
C ALA A 92 -9.41 0.84 3.11
N SER A 93 -8.75 1.94 2.78
CA SER A 93 -9.27 2.95 1.86
C SER A 93 -8.49 2.88 0.57
N GLY A 94 -9.08 3.35 -0.53
CA GLY A 94 -8.34 3.54 -1.76
C GLY A 94 -7.18 4.51 -1.54
N TYR A 95 -6.24 4.54 -2.46
CA TYR A 95 -5.12 5.47 -2.34
C TYR A 95 -5.63 6.92 -2.35
N PRO A 96 -5.18 7.76 -1.41
CA PRO A 96 -5.67 9.14 -1.32
C PRO A 96 -5.34 9.96 -2.57
N GLY A 97 -6.26 10.86 -2.94
CA GLY A 97 -6.07 11.78 -4.05
C GLY A 97 -6.63 11.35 -5.38
N GLY A 98 -7.36 10.24 -5.45
CA GLY A 98 -7.94 9.78 -6.71
C GLY A 98 -9.20 8.98 -6.55
N HIS A 99 -9.92 8.82 -7.67
CA HIS A 99 -11.12 7.99 -7.75
C HIS A 99 -10.84 6.63 -8.35
N CYS A 100 -9.62 6.38 -8.78
CA CYS A 100 -9.25 5.11 -9.38
C CYS A 100 -9.36 3.97 -8.39
N PRO A 101 -9.47 2.73 -8.86
CA PRO A 101 -9.38 1.57 -8.00
C PRO A 101 -8.04 1.46 -7.28
N TYR A 102 -7.12 2.20 -7.68
CA TYR A 102 -5.93 2.42 -6.89
C TYR A 102 -6.26 3.28 -5.69
#